data_721b5c83c964ad8048c225a400c71aee
#
_entry.id   721b5c83c964ad8048c225a400c71aee
#
_cell.length_a   1.000
_cell.length_b   1.000
_cell.length_c   1.000
_cell.angle_alpha   90.00
_cell.angle_beta   90.00
_cell.angle_gamma   90.00
#
_symmetry.space_group_name_H-M   'P 1'
#
loop_
_entity.id
_entity.type
_entity.pdbx_description
1 polymer ?
#
loop_
_entity_poly.entity_id
_entity_poly.type
_entity_poly.pdbx_seq_one_letter_code
_entity_poly.pdbx_strand_id
1 'polypeptide(L)'
;MSTAVLLPEPHSSADRAGLLRRFLNSVLAPIRMLAAGWNTFFYTPADPAVLSFIRVLSGGMLFYTHIVWGLDLPALFGSQGWNGTDAVAVVAEGRMAPSFWWYVPDTMLLPVHCLCLGVIFLYWIGFATRITSVLSMAITISYSYRAHMANFGLDQINAILTLYMCIGPSGAALSVDRWLAVRRARKKAEAAGRAFTLPPLKKSITANLAIRLIQLHFCVIYTYAGLSKLQGDAWWSGEAIWMAFANLEYQSVDMTWIAWYPWISDIFTHGTIIWEVSFPFAIWVKPLRPYMLFVGFLMHAGIGGLMGLWTFGIIMIFGHVAFWQNEEVRRLLSRIPFREMLLGPVPQIKQLSDNGTSGAAGVVKGVFKAPRPAVLFVSPEARQRSLGFTYFWKRGFPCVAIRDLSEARRARSVVPAGATVFIATDANDEEITQFHDDHKRTAGSSPLIMVLTEEQSERLNGRIHTHGSYVLTGKVSYGTLRREIEELLFNAEGTVSSMSRQVQQAVGAN
;
A
#
# COMPACT_ATOMS: atom_id res chain seq x y z
N MET A 1 -74.21 20.54 -14.14
CA MET A 1 -72.91 20.61 -13.38
C MET A 1 -71.99 19.57 -13.99
N SER A 2 -71.08 20.07 -14.86
CA SER A 2 -70.14 19.18 -15.57
C SER A 2 -68.76 19.28 -14.86
N THR A 3 -68.35 18.20 -14.18
CA THR A 3 -67.07 18.10 -13.56
C THR A 3 -66.00 17.77 -14.63
N ALA A 4 -65.19 18.75 -14.98
CA ALA A 4 -64.04 18.54 -15.84
C ALA A 4 -62.95 17.76 -15.06
N VAL A 5 -62.68 16.55 -15.48
CA VAL A 5 -61.54 15.76 -15.01
C VAL A 5 -60.28 16.36 -15.65
N LEU A 6 -59.44 17.05 -14.85
CA LEU A 6 -58.13 17.50 -15.25
C LEU A 6 -57.22 16.27 -15.41
N LEU A 7 -56.92 15.91 -16.65
CA LEU A 7 -55.83 14.96 -16.96
C LEU A 7 -54.48 15.59 -16.61
N PRO A 8 -53.56 14.82 -15.96
CA PRO A 8 -52.22 15.35 -15.68
C PRO A 8 -51.47 15.66 -16.99
N GLU A 9 -50.89 16.83 -17.05
CA GLU A 9 -50.08 17.28 -18.19
C GLU A 9 -48.94 16.28 -18.48
N PRO A 10 -48.65 15.99 -19.74
CA PRO A 10 -47.53 15.09 -20.07
C PRO A 10 -46.21 15.73 -19.66
N HIS A 11 -45.46 15.06 -18.78
CA HIS A 11 -44.12 15.49 -18.37
C HIS A 11 -43.29 15.93 -19.56
N SER A 12 -42.67 17.09 -19.49
CA SER A 12 -41.90 17.68 -20.57
C SER A 12 -40.74 16.75 -20.96
N SER A 13 -40.32 16.80 -22.23
CA SER A 13 -39.17 16.01 -22.72
C SER A 13 -37.89 16.27 -21.92
N ALA A 14 -37.75 17.45 -21.33
CA ALA A 14 -36.68 17.86 -20.45
C ALA A 14 -36.71 17.07 -19.10
N ASP A 15 -37.92 16.82 -18.54
CA ASP A 15 -38.04 16.01 -17.31
C ASP A 15 -37.71 14.57 -17.53
N ARG A 16 -38.10 13.99 -18.68
CA ARG A 16 -37.75 12.61 -19.04
C ARG A 16 -36.24 12.44 -19.26
N ALA A 17 -35.56 13.37 -19.91
CA ALA A 17 -34.10 13.38 -20.08
C ALA A 17 -33.38 13.52 -18.72
N GLY A 18 -33.92 14.33 -17.80
CA GLY A 18 -33.41 14.49 -16.44
C GLY A 18 -33.54 13.23 -15.61
N LEU A 19 -34.67 12.53 -15.68
CA LEU A 19 -34.92 11.25 -15.01
C LEU A 19 -34.01 10.14 -15.56
N LEU A 20 -33.89 10.03 -16.87
CA LEU A 20 -33.01 9.07 -17.54
C LEU A 20 -31.55 9.30 -17.13
N ARG A 21 -31.09 10.57 -17.10
CA ARG A 21 -29.73 10.91 -16.67
C ARG A 21 -29.49 10.57 -15.19
N ARG A 22 -30.47 10.79 -14.30
CA ARG A 22 -30.38 10.40 -12.87
C ARG A 22 -30.33 8.88 -12.74
N PHE A 23 -31.17 8.15 -13.45
CA PHE A 23 -31.18 6.69 -13.48
C PHE A 23 -29.84 6.13 -13.99
N LEU A 24 -29.36 6.60 -15.14
CA LEU A 24 -28.04 6.20 -15.67
C LEU A 24 -26.91 6.50 -14.69
N ASN A 25 -26.94 7.67 -14.06
CA ASN A 25 -25.92 8.02 -13.05
C ASN A 25 -25.98 7.10 -11.82
N SER A 26 -27.17 6.71 -11.34
CA SER A 26 -27.31 5.79 -10.21
C SER A 26 -26.82 4.39 -10.55
N VAL A 27 -27.09 3.89 -11.76
CA VAL A 27 -26.60 2.59 -12.23
C VAL A 27 -25.08 2.60 -12.48
N LEU A 28 -24.54 3.70 -13.00
CA LEU A 28 -23.11 3.82 -13.30
C LEU A 28 -22.26 4.20 -12.06
N ALA A 29 -22.89 4.72 -11.00
CA ALA A 29 -22.17 5.12 -9.79
C ALA A 29 -21.37 3.96 -9.15
N PRO A 30 -21.93 2.76 -8.91
CA PRO A 30 -21.18 1.64 -8.34
C PRO A 30 -20.03 1.20 -9.26
N ILE A 31 -20.24 1.19 -10.58
CA ILE A 31 -19.17 0.84 -11.54
C ILE A 31 -18.03 1.86 -11.48
N ARG A 32 -18.36 3.15 -11.42
CA ARG A 32 -17.34 4.21 -11.26
C ARG A 32 -16.62 4.10 -9.92
N MET A 33 -17.31 3.75 -8.85
CA MET A 33 -16.70 3.52 -7.53
C MET A 33 -15.76 2.31 -7.57
N LEU A 34 -16.17 1.20 -8.20
CA LEU A 34 -15.31 0.03 -8.37
C LEU A 34 -14.09 0.35 -9.22
N ALA A 35 -14.25 1.04 -10.33
CA ALA A 35 -13.13 1.49 -11.18
C ALA A 35 -12.16 2.43 -10.43
N ALA A 36 -12.69 3.37 -9.66
CA ALA A 36 -11.88 4.26 -8.82
C ALA A 36 -11.15 3.47 -7.72
N GLY A 37 -11.83 2.52 -7.07
CA GLY A 37 -11.25 1.61 -6.08
C GLY A 37 -10.13 0.77 -6.70
N TRP A 38 -10.35 0.19 -7.86
CA TRP A 38 -9.38 -0.57 -8.64
C TRP A 38 -8.14 0.26 -8.96
N ASN A 39 -8.34 1.46 -9.50
CA ASN A 39 -7.24 2.36 -9.83
C ASN A 39 -6.44 2.76 -8.58
N THR A 40 -7.11 3.04 -7.47
CA THR A 40 -6.47 3.37 -6.20
C THR A 40 -5.69 2.17 -5.65
N PHE A 41 -6.23 0.98 -5.74
CA PHE A 41 -5.61 -0.24 -5.23
C PHE A 41 -4.33 -0.59 -5.99
N PHE A 42 -4.37 -0.61 -7.32
CA PHE A 42 -3.25 -1.07 -8.14
C PHE A 42 -2.29 0.04 -8.58
N TYR A 43 -2.78 1.23 -8.87
CA TYR A 43 -2.00 2.28 -9.57
C TYR A 43 -1.59 3.46 -8.68
N THR A 44 -1.82 3.39 -7.37
CA THR A 44 -1.26 4.38 -6.44
C THR A 44 0.25 4.16 -6.28
N PRO A 45 1.12 5.16 -6.53
CA PRO A 45 2.55 4.98 -6.38
C PRO A 45 2.95 4.64 -4.93
N ALA A 46 3.64 3.51 -4.72
CA ALA A 46 4.14 3.07 -3.42
C ALA A 46 5.66 3.19 -3.29
N ASP A 47 6.12 3.28 -2.04
CA ASP A 47 7.55 3.20 -1.69
C ASP A 47 8.06 1.77 -1.95
N PRO A 48 9.15 1.59 -2.70
CA PRO A 48 9.68 0.27 -3.03
C PRO A 48 10.41 -0.45 -1.87
N ALA A 49 10.48 0.13 -0.67
CA ALA A 49 11.25 -0.43 0.45
C ALA A 49 10.78 -1.84 0.83
N VAL A 50 9.46 -2.06 0.94
CA VAL A 50 8.87 -3.39 1.24
C VAL A 50 9.25 -4.39 0.15
N LEU A 51 9.08 -4.03 -1.13
CA LEU A 51 9.43 -4.89 -2.25
C LEU A 51 10.92 -5.26 -2.24
N SER A 52 11.79 -4.28 -1.97
CA SER A 52 13.22 -4.50 -1.87
C SER A 52 13.60 -5.40 -0.69
N PHE A 53 12.88 -5.30 0.42
CA PHE A 53 13.09 -6.16 1.58
C PHE A 53 12.67 -7.61 1.28
N ILE A 54 11.52 -7.81 0.62
CA ILE A 54 11.11 -9.14 0.15
C ILE A 54 12.16 -9.72 -0.78
N ARG A 55 12.75 -8.94 -1.71
CA ARG A 55 13.84 -9.42 -2.57
C ARG A 55 15.04 -9.93 -1.76
N VAL A 56 15.44 -9.21 -0.71
CA VAL A 56 16.57 -9.66 0.13
C VAL A 56 16.26 -11.00 0.78
N LEU A 57 15.06 -11.15 1.33
CA LEU A 57 14.64 -12.37 2.02
C LEU A 57 14.46 -13.56 1.06
N SER A 58 13.63 -13.36 0.02
CA SER A 58 13.33 -14.41 -0.96
C SER A 58 14.51 -14.72 -1.88
N GLY A 59 15.30 -13.72 -2.25
CA GLY A 59 16.54 -13.92 -3.02
C GLY A 59 17.57 -14.75 -2.25
N GLY A 60 17.69 -14.53 -0.93
CA GLY A 60 18.53 -15.34 -0.07
C GLY A 60 18.05 -16.79 0.02
N MET A 61 16.73 -16.99 0.14
CA MET A 61 16.13 -18.33 0.14
C MET A 61 16.31 -19.01 -1.23
N LEU A 62 16.12 -18.28 -2.32
CA LEU A 62 16.35 -18.80 -3.67
C LEU A 62 17.82 -19.23 -3.86
N PHE A 63 18.77 -18.41 -3.41
CA PHE A 63 20.19 -18.73 -3.47
C PHE A 63 20.51 -20.00 -2.65
N TYR A 64 19.99 -20.08 -1.43
CA TYR A 64 20.12 -21.27 -0.58
C TYR A 64 19.57 -22.53 -1.25
N THR A 65 18.35 -22.46 -1.80
CA THR A 65 17.71 -23.60 -2.49
C THR A 65 18.58 -24.12 -3.62
N HIS A 66 19.15 -23.22 -4.43
CA HIS A 66 20.01 -23.62 -5.54
C HIS A 66 21.37 -24.16 -5.08
N ILE A 67 21.92 -23.68 -3.94
CA ILE A 67 23.11 -24.33 -3.32
C ILE A 67 22.78 -25.79 -2.95
N VAL A 68 21.63 -26.01 -2.30
CA VAL A 68 21.21 -27.37 -1.90
C VAL A 68 21.05 -28.29 -3.12
N TRP A 69 20.44 -27.80 -4.20
CA TRP A 69 20.33 -28.57 -5.44
C TRP A 69 21.69 -28.83 -6.08
N GLY A 70 22.67 -27.98 -5.84
CA GLY A 70 24.03 -28.16 -6.29
C GLY A 70 24.80 -29.28 -5.62
N LEU A 71 24.33 -29.80 -4.47
CA LEU A 71 24.99 -30.85 -3.73
C LEU A 71 24.94 -32.22 -4.44
N ASP A 72 23.89 -32.42 -5.26
CA ASP A 72 23.75 -33.64 -6.04
C ASP A 72 23.17 -33.39 -7.45
N LEU A 73 23.90 -32.59 -8.21
CA LEU A 73 23.51 -32.23 -9.58
C LEU A 73 23.32 -33.45 -10.51
N PRO A 74 24.22 -34.47 -10.48
CA PRO A 74 24.04 -35.60 -11.36
C PRO A 74 22.75 -36.39 -11.10
N ALA A 75 22.37 -36.56 -9.82
CA ALA A 75 21.14 -37.25 -9.45
C ALA A 75 19.88 -36.48 -9.89
N LEU A 76 19.89 -35.14 -9.79
CA LEU A 76 18.72 -34.29 -10.05
C LEU A 76 18.60 -33.89 -11.54
N PHE A 77 19.72 -33.62 -12.21
CA PHE A 77 19.76 -33.02 -13.55
C PHE A 77 20.48 -33.89 -14.60
N GLY A 78 21.24 -34.87 -14.15
CA GLY A 78 22.01 -35.78 -15.03
C GLY A 78 21.10 -36.70 -15.86
N SER A 79 21.64 -37.18 -16.99
CA SER A 79 20.90 -38.08 -17.89
C SER A 79 20.59 -39.44 -17.25
N GLN A 80 21.46 -39.91 -16.33
CA GLN A 80 21.35 -41.18 -15.63
C GLN A 80 20.92 -41.04 -14.15
N GLY A 81 20.47 -39.82 -13.76
CA GLY A 81 19.99 -39.58 -12.42
C GLY A 81 18.61 -40.20 -12.16
N TRP A 82 18.20 -40.27 -10.87
CA TRP A 82 16.86 -40.75 -10.52
C TRP A 82 15.73 -39.84 -11.08
N ASN A 83 16.01 -38.58 -11.42
CA ASN A 83 15.16 -37.67 -12.11
C ASN A 83 15.62 -37.51 -13.60
N GLY A 84 15.96 -38.66 -14.23
CA GLY A 84 16.51 -38.71 -15.57
C GLY A 84 15.61 -38.08 -16.64
N THR A 85 16.21 -37.72 -17.78
CA THR A 85 15.51 -37.02 -18.88
C THR A 85 14.27 -37.77 -19.36
N ASP A 86 14.35 -39.09 -19.47
CA ASP A 86 13.26 -39.93 -19.97
C ASP A 86 12.08 -39.95 -19.00
N ALA A 87 12.36 -40.09 -17.68
CA ALA A 87 11.32 -40.07 -16.66
C ALA A 87 10.58 -38.71 -16.62
N VAL A 88 11.32 -37.61 -16.70
CA VAL A 88 10.72 -36.27 -16.72
C VAL A 88 9.98 -36.02 -18.03
N ALA A 89 10.48 -36.54 -19.18
CA ALA A 89 9.79 -36.42 -20.47
C ALA A 89 8.42 -37.13 -20.45
N VAL A 90 8.32 -38.30 -19.83
CA VAL A 90 7.05 -39.03 -19.67
C VAL A 90 6.06 -38.23 -18.82
N VAL A 91 6.52 -37.66 -17.69
CA VAL A 91 5.66 -36.83 -16.81
C VAL A 91 5.25 -35.50 -17.49
N ALA A 92 6.14 -34.97 -18.34
CA ALA A 92 5.89 -33.73 -19.09
C ALA A 92 5.07 -33.96 -20.39
N GLU A 93 4.75 -35.18 -20.75
CA GLU A 93 4.04 -35.52 -21.99
C GLU A 93 2.75 -34.70 -22.12
N GLY A 94 2.62 -33.97 -23.24
CA GLY A 94 1.49 -33.08 -23.48
C GLY A 94 1.50 -31.75 -22.68
N ARG A 95 2.55 -31.45 -21.92
CA ARG A 95 2.67 -30.18 -21.16
C ARG A 95 3.87 -29.39 -21.65
N MET A 96 3.72 -28.04 -21.65
CA MET A 96 4.88 -27.17 -21.85
C MET A 96 5.81 -27.28 -20.62
N ALA A 97 7.03 -27.75 -20.85
CA ALA A 97 8.07 -27.86 -19.84
C ALA A 97 9.31 -27.02 -20.23
N PRO A 98 9.22 -25.67 -20.17
CA PRO A 98 10.31 -24.79 -20.61
C PRO A 98 11.48 -24.89 -19.63
N SER A 99 12.56 -25.57 -20.05
CA SER A 99 13.79 -25.67 -19.29
C SER A 99 15.00 -25.67 -20.23
N PHE A 100 16.00 -24.84 -19.92
CA PHE A 100 17.27 -24.88 -20.66
C PHE A 100 18.10 -26.12 -20.27
N TRP A 101 17.81 -26.77 -19.13
CA TRP A 101 18.48 -27.97 -18.68
C TRP A 101 18.32 -29.17 -19.62
N TRP A 102 17.32 -29.15 -20.52
CA TRP A 102 17.17 -30.17 -21.58
C TRP A 102 18.34 -30.20 -22.57
N TYR A 103 19.07 -29.08 -22.67
CA TYR A 103 20.14 -28.88 -23.64
C TYR A 103 21.53 -28.88 -22.98
N VAL A 104 21.63 -29.10 -21.67
CA VAL A 104 22.88 -29.08 -20.92
C VAL A 104 23.43 -30.51 -20.82
N PRO A 105 24.58 -30.82 -21.44
CA PRO A 105 25.19 -32.15 -21.32
C PRO A 105 25.75 -32.35 -19.91
N ASP A 106 25.86 -33.61 -19.48
CA ASP A 106 26.29 -33.99 -18.11
C ASP A 106 27.66 -33.37 -17.72
N THR A 107 28.56 -33.21 -18.67
CA THR A 107 29.87 -32.56 -18.44
C THR A 107 29.79 -31.07 -18.11
N MET A 108 28.69 -30.42 -18.47
CA MET A 108 28.45 -28.98 -18.25
C MET A 108 27.49 -28.66 -17.10
N LEU A 109 26.99 -29.68 -16.37
CA LEU A 109 26.05 -29.49 -15.29
C LEU A 109 26.61 -28.50 -14.23
N LEU A 110 27.83 -28.76 -13.72
CA LEU A 110 28.46 -27.95 -12.69
C LEU A 110 28.81 -26.54 -13.20
N PRO A 111 29.46 -26.31 -14.36
CA PRO A 111 29.72 -24.98 -14.88
C PRO A 111 28.44 -24.13 -15.07
N VAL A 112 27.39 -24.72 -15.67
CA VAL A 112 26.12 -24.03 -15.87
C VAL A 112 25.44 -23.72 -14.53
N HIS A 113 25.48 -24.66 -13.60
CA HIS A 113 24.95 -24.44 -12.25
C HIS A 113 25.67 -23.29 -11.52
N CYS A 114 27.01 -23.25 -11.57
CA CYS A 114 27.78 -22.17 -10.97
C CYS A 114 27.45 -20.81 -11.60
N LEU A 115 27.22 -20.76 -12.92
CA LEU A 115 26.76 -19.55 -13.60
C LEU A 115 25.38 -19.11 -13.09
N CYS A 116 24.45 -20.06 -12.96
CA CYS A 116 23.10 -19.79 -12.42
C CYS A 116 23.18 -19.27 -10.97
N LEU A 117 23.99 -19.89 -10.13
CA LEU A 117 24.24 -19.42 -8.75
C LEU A 117 24.81 -18.01 -8.74
N GLY A 118 25.75 -17.69 -9.64
CA GLY A 118 26.30 -16.34 -9.78
C GLY A 118 25.22 -15.31 -10.11
N VAL A 119 24.32 -15.62 -11.03
CA VAL A 119 23.20 -14.73 -11.40
C VAL A 119 22.25 -14.55 -10.22
N ILE A 120 21.86 -15.63 -9.53
CA ILE A 120 20.96 -15.56 -8.37
C ILE A 120 21.62 -14.78 -7.22
N PHE A 121 22.92 -14.95 -7.00
CA PHE A 121 23.68 -14.17 -6.02
C PHE A 121 23.65 -12.65 -6.35
N LEU A 122 23.90 -12.28 -7.61
CA LEU A 122 23.81 -10.88 -8.06
C LEU A 122 22.39 -10.32 -7.88
N TYR A 123 21.37 -11.11 -8.15
CA TYR A 123 19.98 -10.75 -7.87
C TYR A 123 19.75 -10.55 -6.36
N TRP A 124 20.21 -11.45 -5.53
CA TRP A 124 20.06 -11.40 -4.07
C TRP A 124 20.67 -10.11 -3.50
N ILE A 125 21.92 -9.79 -3.84
CA ILE A 125 22.55 -8.54 -3.38
C ILE A 125 22.02 -7.28 -4.08
N GLY A 126 21.23 -7.45 -5.15
CA GLY A 126 20.61 -6.36 -5.91
C GLY A 126 21.60 -5.60 -6.81
N PHE A 127 22.43 -6.31 -7.54
CA PHE A 127 23.29 -5.77 -8.58
C PHE A 127 22.66 -5.98 -9.96
N ALA A 128 22.58 -4.92 -10.77
CA ALA A 128 21.92 -4.88 -12.07
C ALA A 128 20.52 -5.52 -12.00
N THR A 129 19.75 -5.20 -10.95
CA THR A 129 18.56 -5.92 -10.48
C THR A 129 17.51 -6.09 -11.56
N ARG A 130 17.39 -5.12 -12.49
CA ARG A 130 16.45 -5.21 -13.62
C ARG A 130 16.72 -6.40 -14.54
N ILE A 131 17.97 -6.76 -14.72
CA ILE A 131 18.40 -7.88 -15.58
C ILE A 131 18.42 -9.16 -14.74
N THR A 132 19.09 -9.10 -13.59
CA THR A 132 19.29 -10.30 -12.76
C THR A 132 17.99 -10.85 -12.20
N SER A 133 16.94 -10.04 -11.96
CA SER A 133 15.63 -10.54 -11.56
C SER A 133 14.97 -11.38 -12.66
N VAL A 134 15.01 -10.93 -13.92
CA VAL A 134 14.45 -11.67 -15.05
C VAL A 134 15.21 -12.97 -15.30
N LEU A 135 16.55 -12.90 -15.25
CA LEU A 135 17.38 -14.11 -15.39
C LEU A 135 17.14 -15.10 -14.24
N SER A 136 17.03 -14.61 -13.00
CA SER A 136 16.73 -15.49 -11.84
C SER A 136 15.35 -16.13 -11.96
N MET A 137 14.36 -15.41 -12.48
CA MET A 137 13.04 -15.98 -12.79
C MET A 137 13.14 -17.10 -13.83
N ALA A 138 13.85 -16.86 -14.94
CA ALA A 138 14.04 -17.87 -16.00
C ALA A 138 14.80 -19.10 -15.48
N ILE A 139 15.82 -18.89 -14.64
CA ILE A 139 16.57 -19.97 -13.95
C ILE A 139 15.62 -20.76 -13.07
N THR A 140 14.88 -20.10 -12.16
CA THR A 140 13.95 -20.76 -11.23
C THR A 140 12.92 -21.61 -11.97
N ILE A 141 12.30 -21.08 -13.03
CA ILE A 141 11.34 -21.81 -13.86
C ILE A 141 12.03 -23.04 -14.49
N SER A 142 13.24 -22.85 -15.04
CA SER A 142 13.96 -23.93 -15.71
C SER A 142 14.31 -25.08 -14.75
N TYR A 143 14.77 -24.78 -13.54
CA TYR A 143 15.04 -25.78 -12.51
C TYR A 143 13.75 -26.50 -12.09
N SER A 144 12.68 -25.76 -11.82
CA SER A 144 11.40 -26.32 -11.39
C SER A 144 10.82 -27.29 -12.43
N TYR A 145 10.89 -26.95 -13.72
CA TYR A 145 10.38 -27.85 -14.77
C TYR A 145 11.28 -29.06 -14.98
N ARG A 146 12.61 -28.93 -14.86
CA ARG A 146 13.52 -30.06 -15.07
C ARG A 146 13.51 -31.02 -13.87
N ALA A 147 13.44 -30.50 -12.65
CA ALA A 147 13.40 -31.26 -11.41
C ALA A 147 11.97 -31.39 -10.85
N HIS A 148 10.98 -31.57 -11.72
CA HIS A 148 9.57 -31.56 -11.34
C HIS A 148 9.22 -32.49 -10.18
N MET A 149 9.83 -33.68 -10.13
CA MET A 149 9.59 -34.66 -9.07
C MET A 149 10.19 -34.28 -7.72
N ALA A 150 11.15 -33.35 -7.71
CA ALA A 150 11.81 -32.87 -6.48
C ALA A 150 11.19 -31.57 -5.95
N ASN A 151 10.23 -30.97 -6.67
CA ASN A 151 9.62 -29.72 -6.28
C ASN A 151 8.64 -29.91 -5.12
N PHE A 152 8.63 -28.94 -4.24
CA PHE A 152 7.60 -28.81 -3.19
C PHE A 152 7.19 -27.35 -2.99
N GLY A 153 6.40 -27.05 -1.95
CA GLY A 153 5.82 -25.73 -1.75
C GLY A 153 6.82 -24.57 -1.73
N LEU A 154 8.06 -24.80 -1.24
CA LEU A 154 9.13 -23.80 -1.27
C LEU A 154 9.42 -23.29 -2.69
N ASP A 155 9.56 -24.22 -3.65
CA ASP A 155 9.97 -23.91 -5.01
C ASP A 155 8.88 -23.11 -5.72
N GLN A 156 7.62 -23.48 -5.49
CA GLN A 156 6.47 -22.76 -6.01
C GLN A 156 6.42 -21.31 -5.50
N ILE A 157 6.61 -21.10 -4.20
CA ILE A 157 6.62 -19.76 -3.61
C ILE A 157 7.82 -18.95 -4.08
N ASN A 158 9.01 -19.55 -4.18
CA ASN A 158 10.20 -18.90 -4.74
C ASN A 158 9.94 -18.43 -6.18
N ALA A 159 9.33 -19.26 -7.03
CA ALA A 159 9.01 -18.92 -8.41
C ALA A 159 8.02 -17.75 -8.47
N ILE A 160 6.95 -17.78 -7.67
CA ILE A 160 5.94 -16.72 -7.58
C ILE A 160 6.57 -15.39 -7.12
N LEU A 161 7.36 -15.40 -6.05
CA LEU A 161 8.01 -14.20 -5.54
C LEU A 161 9.00 -13.63 -6.56
N THR A 162 9.81 -14.49 -7.19
CA THR A 162 10.78 -14.06 -8.21
C THR A 162 10.09 -13.44 -9.42
N LEU A 163 8.97 -14.00 -9.88
CA LEU A 163 8.14 -13.45 -10.96
C LEU A 163 7.68 -12.01 -10.64
N TYR A 164 7.14 -11.79 -9.44
CA TYR A 164 6.65 -10.46 -9.07
C TYR A 164 7.76 -9.45 -8.82
N MET A 165 8.96 -9.90 -8.41
CA MET A 165 10.13 -9.03 -8.32
C MET A 165 10.58 -8.46 -9.67
N CYS A 166 10.29 -9.14 -10.79
CA CYS A 166 10.57 -8.62 -12.13
C CYS A 166 9.70 -7.41 -12.50
N ILE A 167 8.48 -7.33 -11.98
CA ILE A 167 7.51 -6.27 -12.32
C ILE A 167 7.90 -4.93 -11.69
N GLY A 168 8.32 -4.97 -10.43
CA GLY A 168 8.60 -3.76 -9.65
C GLY A 168 10.09 -3.43 -9.54
N PRO A 169 10.44 -2.22 -9.07
CA PRO A 169 11.82 -1.82 -8.85
C PRO A 169 12.38 -2.44 -7.55
N SER A 170 12.51 -3.76 -7.51
CA SER A 170 12.97 -4.51 -6.33
C SER A 170 14.41 -4.16 -5.90
N GLY A 171 15.21 -3.57 -6.80
CA GLY A 171 16.55 -3.06 -6.52
C GLY A 171 16.62 -1.58 -6.11
N ALA A 172 15.49 -0.90 -5.92
CA ALA A 172 15.50 0.52 -5.58
C ALA A 172 16.02 0.83 -4.17
N ALA A 173 15.91 -0.13 -3.25
CA ALA A 173 16.45 -0.06 -1.88
C ALA A 173 17.19 -1.34 -1.52
N LEU A 174 17.93 -1.34 -0.42
CA LEU A 174 18.64 -2.51 0.14
C LEU A 174 19.47 -3.27 -0.92
N SER A 175 20.19 -2.55 -1.80
CA SER A 175 20.81 -3.12 -2.98
C SER A 175 22.14 -2.46 -3.31
N VAL A 176 23.00 -3.17 -4.04
CA VAL A 176 24.23 -2.63 -4.64
C VAL A 176 23.86 -1.54 -5.65
N ASP A 177 22.78 -1.70 -6.41
CA ASP A 177 22.30 -0.66 -7.34
C ASP A 177 22.02 0.67 -6.63
N ARG A 178 21.37 0.62 -5.45
CA ARG A 178 21.13 1.80 -4.61
C ARG A 178 22.43 2.41 -4.10
N TRP A 179 23.33 1.58 -3.59
CA TRP A 179 24.64 2.05 -3.11
C TRP A 179 25.44 2.76 -4.21
N LEU A 180 25.49 2.17 -5.41
CA LEU A 180 26.15 2.77 -6.57
C LEU A 180 25.47 4.09 -6.99
N ALA A 181 24.15 4.15 -6.97
CA ALA A 181 23.41 5.37 -7.30
C ALA A 181 23.72 6.50 -6.32
N VAL A 182 23.77 6.22 -5.02
CA VAL A 182 24.15 7.18 -3.97
C VAL A 182 25.60 7.65 -4.15
N ARG A 183 26.52 6.71 -4.40
CA ARG A 183 27.94 7.02 -4.63
C ARG A 183 28.14 7.92 -5.87
N ARG A 184 27.42 7.64 -6.97
CA ARG A 184 27.44 8.49 -8.18
C ARG A 184 26.87 9.89 -7.89
N ALA A 185 25.76 9.97 -7.15
CA ALA A 185 25.15 11.25 -6.78
C ALA A 185 26.08 12.10 -5.90
N ARG A 186 26.80 11.46 -4.95
CA ARG A 186 27.80 12.14 -4.10
C ARG A 186 28.93 12.70 -4.94
N LYS A 187 29.57 11.89 -5.79
CA LYS A 187 30.66 12.35 -6.69
C LYS A 187 30.19 13.50 -7.59
N LYS A 188 28.95 13.44 -8.10
CA LYS A 188 28.42 14.53 -8.93
C LYS A 188 28.20 15.83 -8.14
N ALA A 189 27.77 15.74 -6.87
CA ALA A 189 27.64 16.90 -6.01
C ALA A 189 28.99 17.53 -5.69
N GLU A 190 29.99 16.72 -5.33
CA GLU A 190 31.37 17.13 -5.07
C GLU A 190 31.99 17.83 -6.30
N ALA A 191 31.86 17.22 -7.48
CA ALA A 191 32.38 17.81 -8.73
C ALA A 191 31.70 19.13 -9.12
N ALA A 192 30.45 19.33 -8.66
CA ALA A 192 29.67 20.55 -8.89
C ALA A 192 29.83 21.60 -7.76
N GLY A 193 30.67 21.36 -6.76
CA GLY A 193 30.82 22.23 -5.58
C GLY A 193 29.55 22.39 -4.74
N ARG A 194 28.63 21.42 -4.78
CA ARG A 194 27.34 21.48 -4.07
C ARG A 194 27.34 20.55 -2.86
N ALA A 195 26.62 20.96 -1.81
CA ALA A 195 26.38 20.09 -0.68
C ALA A 195 25.63 18.80 -1.13
N PHE A 196 26.12 17.65 -0.69
CA PHE A 196 25.49 16.38 -1.00
C PHE A 196 24.19 16.23 -0.20
N THR A 197 23.10 15.94 -0.90
CA THR A 197 21.82 15.52 -0.30
C THR A 197 21.50 14.10 -0.72
N LEU A 198 21.13 13.25 0.26
CA LEU A 198 20.83 11.86 -0.01
C LEU A 198 19.56 11.73 -0.88
N PRO A 199 19.64 11.10 -2.07
CA PRO A 199 18.48 10.99 -2.95
C PRO A 199 17.35 10.18 -2.31
N PRO A 200 16.10 10.69 -2.28
CA PRO A 200 14.95 9.94 -1.77
C PRO A 200 14.64 8.73 -2.66
N LEU A 201 13.96 7.73 -2.11
CA LEU A 201 13.39 6.65 -2.90
C LEU A 201 12.22 7.20 -3.73
N LYS A 202 12.22 6.90 -5.02
CA LYS A 202 11.11 7.28 -5.91
C LYS A 202 9.96 6.30 -5.71
N LYS A 203 8.80 6.81 -5.34
CA LYS A 203 7.55 6.02 -5.36
C LYS A 203 7.26 5.55 -6.78
N SER A 204 6.74 4.33 -6.92
CA SER A 204 6.49 3.69 -8.21
C SER A 204 5.15 2.98 -8.21
N ILE A 205 4.42 3.10 -9.31
CA ILE A 205 3.20 2.33 -9.57
C ILE A 205 3.53 0.85 -9.66
N THR A 206 4.62 0.50 -10.33
CA THR A 206 5.04 -0.91 -10.49
C THR A 206 5.49 -1.53 -9.18
N ALA A 207 6.00 -0.74 -8.21
CA ALA A 207 6.25 -1.24 -6.85
C ALA A 207 4.94 -1.62 -6.15
N ASN A 208 3.91 -0.77 -6.24
CA ASN A 208 2.60 -1.10 -5.69
C ASN A 208 1.99 -2.32 -6.39
N LEU A 209 2.02 -2.36 -7.71
CA LEU A 209 1.48 -3.47 -8.50
C LEU A 209 2.11 -4.80 -8.10
N ALA A 210 3.44 -4.87 -8.01
CA ALA A 210 4.15 -6.07 -7.58
C ALA A 210 3.73 -6.52 -6.17
N ILE A 211 3.67 -5.59 -5.20
CA ILE A 211 3.23 -5.90 -3.83
C ILE A 211 1.78 -6.39 -3.83
N ARG A 212 0.87 -5.74 -4.57
CA ARG A 212 -0.54 -6.15 -4.64
C ARG A 212 -0.72 -7.54 -5.25
N LEU A 213 0.07 -7.86 -6.29
CA LEU A 213 0.05 -9.19 -6.89
C LEU A 213 0.53 -10.26 -5.91
N ILE A 214 1.60 -10.01 -5.14
CA ILE A 214 2.03 -10.92 -4.05
C ILE A 214 0.90 -11.10 -3.04
N GLN A 215 0.31 -10.00 -2.55
CA GLN A 215 -0.78 -10.04 -1.57
C GLN A 215 -1.98 -10.87 -2.07
N LEU A 216 -2.41 -10.63 -3.31
CA LEU A 216 -3.54 -11.36 -3.91
C LEU A 216 -3.20 -12.83 -4.10
N HIS A 217 -1.98 -13.15 -4.53
CA HIS A 217 -1.56 -14.54 -4.71
C HIS A 217 -1.55 -15.30 -3.38
N PHE A 218 -1.07 -14.68 -2.30
CA PHE A 218 -1.18 -15.28 -0.95
C PHE A 218 -2.63 -15.47 -0.51
N CYS A 219 -3.53 -14.54 -0.83
CA CYS A 219 -4.96 -14.73 -0.61
C CYS A 219 -5.48 -15.95 -1.40
N VAL A 220 -5.07 -16.12 -2.65
CA VAL A 220 -5.46 -17.28 -3.49
C VAL A 220 -4.92 -18.58 -2.89
N ILE A 221 -3.65 -18.61 -2.47
CA ILE A 221 -3.03 -19.79 -1.84
C ILE A 221 -3.83 -20.23 -0.62
N TYR A 222 -4.13 -19.32 0.31
CA TYR A 222 -4.89 -19.67 1.52
C TYR A 222 -6.36 -20.00 1.24
N THR A 223 -6.98 -19.32 0.27
CA THR A 223 -8.32 -19.70 -0.17
C THR A 223 -8.35 -21.13 -0.67
N TYR A 224 -7.42 -21.46 -1.57
CA TYR A 224 -7.36 -22.80 -2.15
C TYR A 224 -7.01 -23.85 -1.09
N ALA A 225 -6.02 -23.58 -0.23
CA ALA A 225 -5.62 -24.45 0.85
C ALA A 225 -6.77 -24.71 1.84
N GLY A 226 -7.47 -23.67 2.26
CA GLY A 226 -8.61 -23.81 3.16
C GLY A 226 -9.77 -24.58 2.54
N LEU A 227 -10.16 -24.25 1.30
CA LEU A 227 -11.23 -24.94 0.60
C LEU A 227 -10.91 -26.41 0.31
N SER A 228 -9.67 -26.74 -0.03
CA SER A 228 -9.26 -28.13 -0.26
C SER A 228 -9.31 -28.96 1.03
N LYS A 229 -8.98 -28.37 2.19
CA LYS A 229 -9.10 -29.01 3.50
C LYS A 229 -10.55 -29.37 3.85
N LEU A 230 -11.51 -28.53 3.45
CA LEU A 230 -12.94 -28.81 3.66
C LEU A 230 -13.45 -30.06 2.94
N GLN A 231 -12.67 -30.62 2.00
CA GLN A 231 -13.03 -31.85 1.27
C GLN A 231 -12.52 -33.12 1.96
N GLY A 232 -11.68 -32.99 3.00
CA GLY A 232 -11.08 -34.15 3.66
C GLY A 232 -11.71 -34.47 5.02
N ASP A 233 -12.13 -35.70 5.24
CA ASP A 233 -12.82 -36.16 6.46
C ASP A 233 -12.00 -35.89 7.73
N ALA A 234 -10.69 -36.09 7.70
CA ALA A 234 -9.81 -35.84 8.85
C ALA A 234 -9.82 -34.36 9.32
N TRP A 235 -10.17 -33.43 8.44
CA TRP A 235 -10.32 -32.03 8.80
C TRP A 235 -11.64 -31.75 9.54
N TRP A 236 -12.68 -32.53 9.24
CA TRP A 236 -13.96 -32.43 9.93
C TRP A 236 -13.98 -33.18 11.27
N SER A 237 -13.25 -34.33 11.35
CA SER A 237 -13.11 -35.09 12.59
C SER A 237 -12.16 -34.45 13.60
N GLY A 238 -11.40 -33.39 13.20
CA GLY A 238 -10.39 -32.76 14.08
C GLY A 238 -9.04 -33.46 14.15
N GLU A 239 -8.84 -34.54 13.39
CA GLU A 239 -7.65 -35.40 13.48
C GLU A 239 -6.51 -35.00 12.56
N ALA A 240 -6.75 -34.11 11.59
CA ALA A 240 -5.79 -33.82 10.49
C ALA A 240 -4.43 -33.35 11.00
N ILE A 241 -4.37 -32.51 12.02
CA ILE A 241 -3.10 -32.00 12.56
C ILE A 241 -2.33 -33.10 13.31
N TRP A 242 -3.03 -33.97 14.06
CA TRP A 242 -2.39 -35.12 14.67
C TRP A 242 -1.82 -36.07 13.61
N MET A 243 -2.60 -36.39 12.56
CA MET A 243 -2.13 -37.25 11.46
C MET A 243 -0.91 -36.64 10.76
N ALA A 244 -0.86 -35.31 10.58
CA ALA A 244 0.31 -34.65 10.02
C ALA A 244 1.54 -34.74 10.92
N PHE A 245 1.39 -34.61 12.24
CA PHE A 245 2.49 -34.71 13.20
C PHE A 245 2.93 -36.15 13.46
N ALA A 246 2.04 -37.13 13.30
CA ALA A 246 2.35 -38.54 13.42
C ALA A 246 2.98 -39.13 12.14
N ASN A 247 2.97 -38.40 11.03
CA ASN A 247 3.58 -38.88 9.80
C ASN A 247 5.10 -38.86 9.89
N LEU A 248 5.70 -40.04 9.84
CA LEU A 248 7.15 -40.23 9.96
C LEU A 248 7.96 -39.53 8.86
N GLU A 249 7.36 -39.26 7.71
CA GLU A 249 8.02 -38.54 6.60
C GLU A 249 8.36 -37.09 6.98
N TYR A 250 7.51 -36.45 7.80
CA TYR A 250 7.64 -35.04 8.18
C TYR A 250 7.94 -34.85 9.67
N GLN A 251 8.09 -35.89 10.43
CA GLN A 251 8.28 -35.81 11.88
C GLN A 251 9.70 -35.36 12.24
N SER A 252 9.86 -34.13 12.72
CA SER A 252 11.10 -33.63 13.31
C SER A 252 11.11 -33.70 14.83
N VAL A 253 9.96 -33.59 15.45
CA VAL A 253 9.73 -33.65 16.89
C VAL A 253 8.62 -34.65 17.14
N ASP A 254 8.79 -35.53 18.11
CA ASP A 254 7.73 -36.48 18.47
C ASP A 254 6.55 -35.73 19.13
N MET A 255 5.50 -35.58 18.36
CA MET A 255 4.24 -34.96 18.77
C MET A 255 3.10 -36.01 18.93
N THR A 256 3.42 -37.31 18.90
CA THR A 256 2.42 -38.38 18.99
C THR A 256 1.64 -38.37 20.32
N TRP A 257 2.21 -37.75 21.35
CA TRP A 257 1.54 -37.56 22.65
C TRP A 257 0.22 -36.75 22.54
N ILE A 258 0.02 -35.96 21.47
CA ILE A 258 -1.23 -35.23 21.24
C ILE A 258 -2.43 -36.19 21.13
N ALA A 259 -2.21 -37.44 20.72
CA ALA A 259 -3.25 -38.45 20.69
C ALA A 259 -3.95 -38.64 22.04
N TRP A 260 -3.23 -38.41 23.15
CA TRP A 260 -3.80 -38.49 24.50
C TRP A 260 -4.65 -37.25 24.86
N TYR A 261 -4.60 -36.18 24.06
CA TYR A 261 -5.33 -34.94 24.26
C TYR A 261 -6.01 -34.51 22.96
N PRO A 262 -7.04 -35.25 22.48
CA PRO A 262 -7.67 -35.01 21.17
C PRO A 262 -8.12 -33.57 20.96
N TRP A 263 -8.59 -32.88 22.02
CA TRP A 263 -9.01 -31.50 21.98
C TRP A 263 -7.91 -30.54 21.47
N ILE A 264 -6.63 -30.88 21.65
CA ILE A 264 -5.50 -30.08 21.11
C ILE A 264 -5.49 -30.21 19.58
N SER A 265 -5.61 -31.44 19.06
CA SER A 265 -5.72 -31.66 17.62
C SER A 265 -6.94 -30.95 17.03
N ASP A 266 -8.09 -31.04 17.70
CA ASP A 266 -9.32 -30.37 17.27
C ASP A 266 -9.13 -28.85 17.12
N ILE A 267 -8.56 -28.20 18.15
CA ILE A 267 -8.34 -26.76 18.13
C ILE A 267 -7.43 -26.35 16.99
N PHE A 268 -6.32 -27.05 16.79
CA PHE A 268 -5.38 -26.71 15.72
C PHE A 268 -5.92 -27.04 14.33
N THR A 269 -6.65 -28.15 14.18
CA THR A 269 -7.27 -28.56 12.91
C THR A 269 -8.32 -27.54 12.47
N HIS A 270 -9.32 -27.29 13.30
CA HIS A 270 -10.39 -26.35 12.97
C HIS A 270 -9.89 -24.91 12.95
N GLY A 271 -8.97 -24.54 13.84
CA GLY A 271 -8.32 -23.24 13.85
C GLY A 271 -7.58 -22.93 12.54
N THR A 272 -6.90 -23.92 11.96
CA THR A 272 -6.21 -23.81 10.67
C THR A 272 -7.21 -23.51 9.55
N ILE A 273 -8.30 -24.27 9.45
CA ILE A 273 -9.35 -24.05 8.44
C ILE A 273 -9.94 -22.63 8.57
N ILE A 274 -10.36 -22.29 9.79
CA ILE A 274 -10.98 -20.97 10.06
C ILE A 274 -10.02 -19.85 9.65
N TRP A 275 -8.73 -19.98 10.00
CA TRP A 275 -7.75 -18.98 9.68
C TRP A 275 -7.50 -18.89 8.16
N GLU A 276 -7.29 -20.01 7.46
CA GLU A 276 -7.03 -20.03 6.02
C GLU A 276 -8.20 -19.49 5.21
N VAL A 277 -9.44 -19.91 5.53
CA VAL A 277 -10.65 -19.42 4.84
C VAL A 277 -10.91 -17.94 5.13
N SER A 278 -10.63 -17.47 6.35
CA SER A 278 -10.85 -16.07 6.72
C SER A 278 -9.75 -15.13 6.25
N PHE A 279 -8.54 -15.63 5.98
CA PHE A 279 -7.37 -14.83 5.63
C PHE A 279 -7.61 -13.87 4.47
N PRO A 280 -8.16 -14.30 3.30
CA PRO A 280 -8.32 -13.43 2.14
C PRO A 280 -9.24 -12.23 2.38
N PHE A 281 -10.05 -12.27 3.42
CA PHE A 281 -10.95 -11.19 3.81
C PHE A 281 -10.39 -10.39 4.98
N ALA A 282 -9.98 -11.04 6.05
CA ALA A 282 -9.56 -10.43 7.30
C ALA A 282 -8.24 -9.66 7.19
N ILE A 283 -7.32 -10.09 6.33
CA ILE A 283 -5.99 -9.46 6.15
C ILE A 283 -6.08 -8.00 5.67
N TRP A 284 -7.15 -7.63 4.98
CA TRP A 284 -7.37 -6.26 4.50
C TRP A 284 -7.94 -5.33 5.56
N VAL A 285 -8.51 -5.89 6.63
CA VAL A 285 -9.10 -5.14 7.73
C VAL A 285 -7.98 -4.72 8.69
N LYS A 286 -7.72 -3.41 8.79
CA LYS A 286 -6.57 -2.88 9.53
C LYS A 286 -6.39 -3.42 10.95
N PRO A 287 -7.44 -3.47 11.84
CA PRO A 287 -7.30 -4.00 13.19
C PRO A 287 -7.06 -5.51 13.23
N LEU A 288 -7.52 -6.29 12.23
CA LEU A 288 -7.36 -7.75 12.19
C LEU A 288 -6.02 -8.17 11.60
N ARG A 289 -5.42 -7.34 10.75
CA ARG A 289 -4.16 -7.67 10.05
C ARG A 289 -3.04 -8.17 10.97
N PRO A 290 -2.67 -7.50 12.08
CA PRO A 290 -1.59 -7.97 12.95
C PRO A 290 -1.87 -9.35 13.54
N TYR A 291 -3.13 -9.65 13.87
CA TYR A 291 -3.53 -10.97 14.38
C TYR A 291 -3.42 -12.05 13.29
N MET A 292 -3.88 -11.74 12.07
CA MET A 292 -3.76 -12.65 10.94
C MET A 292 -2.30 -12.98 10.61
N LEU A 293 -1.42 -11.96 10.63
CA LEU A 293 0.01 -12.15 10.42
C LEU A 293 0.69 -12.90 11.56
N PHE A 294 0.29 -12.64 12.80
CA PHE A 294 0.84 -13.33 13.96
C PHE A 294 0.47 -14.82 13.98
N VAL A 295 -0.80 -15.15 13.75
CA VAL A 295 -1.24 -16.55 13.66
C VAL A 295 -0.57 -17.25 12.46
N GLY A 296 -0.48 -16.57 11.31
CA GLY A 296 0.25 -17.09 10.15
C GLY A 296 1.74 -17.35 10.44
N PHE A 297 2.39 -16.45 11.19
CA PHE A 297 3.75 -16.66 11.66
C PHE A 297 3.86 -17.92 12.54
N LEU A 298 3.00 -18.07 13.55
CA LEU A 298 2.99 -19.22 14.44
C LEU A 298 2.75 -20.53 13.70
N MET A 299 1.78 -20.54 12.77
CA MET A 299 1.44 -21.70 11.94
C MET A 299 2.66 -22.15 11.11
N HIS A 300 3.27 -21.23 10.37
CA HIS A 300 4.42 -21.55 9.51
C HIS A 300 5.70 -21.87 10.32
N ALA A 301 5.90 -21.22 11.46
CA ALA A 301 6.97 -21.57 12.39
C ALA A 301 6.75 -22.98 12.98
N GLY A 302 5.50 -23.33 13.30
CA GLY A 302 5.12 -24.69 13.73
C GLY A 302 5.37 -25.74 12.64
N ILE A 303 4.94 -25.48 11.40
CA ILE A 303 5.23 -26.34 10.25
C ILE A 303 6.74 -26.54 10.10
N GLY A 304 7.53 -25.47 10.19
CA GLY A 304 8.98 -25.56 10.15
C GLY A 304 9.55 -26.38 11.29
N GLY A 305 9.21 -26.04 12.54
CA GLY A 305 9.83 -26.61 13.74
C GLY A 305 9.37 -28.02 14.09
N LEU A 306 8.08 -28.29 13.94
CA LEU A 306 7.49 -29.57 14.35
C LEU A 306 7.52 -30.62 13.23
N MET A 307 7.38 -30.18 11.98
CA MET A 307 7.35 -31.07 10.81
C MET A 307 8.66 -31.06 10.01
N GLY A 308 9.67 -30.27 10.40
CA GLY A 308 10.96 -30.19 9.69
C GLY A 308 10.93 -29.41 8.38
N LEU A 309 9.79 -28.84 8.00
CA LEU A 309 9.62 -28.11 6.74
C LEU A 309 10.07 -26.63 6.89
N TRP A 310 11.29 -26.42 7.43
CA TRP A 310 11.82 -25.09 7.77
C TRP A 310 11.83 -24.12 6.60
N THR A 311 12.32 -24.58 5.45
CA THR A 311 12.46 -23.72 4.28
C THR A 311 11.11 -23.27 3.74
N PHE A 312 10.10 -24.17 3.77
CA PHE A 312 8.73 -23.83 3.41
C PHE A 312 8.12 -22.84 4.42
N GLY A 313 8.25 -23.12 5.73
CA GLY A 313 7.76 -22.22 6.76
C GLY A 313 8.36 -20.82 6.65
N ILE A 314 9.67 -20.71 6.45
CA ILE A 314 10.39 -19.45 6.33
C ILE A 314 9.97 -18.67 5.08
N ILE A 315 9.88 -19.34 3.90
CA ILE A 315 9.52 -18.61 2.67
C ILE A 315 8.07 -18.06 2.73
N MET A 316 7.16 -18.78 3.37
CA MET A 316 5.80 -18.31 3.61
C MET A 316 5.78 -17.07 4.52
N ILE A 317 6.58 -17.09 5.60
CA ILE A 317 6.76 -15.92 6.48
C ILE A 317 7.34 -14.73 5.70
N PHE A 318 8.30 -14.96 4.81
CA PHE A 318 8.87 -13.91 3.95
C PHE A 318 7.82 -13.29 3.01
N GLY A 319 6.93 -14.11 2.46
CA GLY A 319 5.83 -13.62 1.64
C GLY A 319 4.81 -12.76 2.41
N HIS A 320 4.58 -13.05 3.70
CA HIS A 320 3.72 -12.22 4.56
C HIS A 320 4.22 -10.78 4.72
N VAL A 321 5.52 -10.52 4.52
CA VAL A 321 6.08 -9.17 4.54
C VAL A 321 5.41 -8.23 3.52
N ALA A 322 4.81 -8.78 2.46
CA ALA A 322 4.03 -7.99 1.50
C ALA A 322 2.84 -7.24 2.14
N PHE A 323 2.34 -7.72 3.29
CA PHE A 323 1.26 -7.07 4.03
C PHE A 323 1.74 -6.04 5.07
N TRP A 324 3.07 -5.89 5.24
CA TRP A 324 3.65 -4.91 6.14
C TRP A 324 3.59 -3.51 5.54
N GLN A 325 3.57 -2.51 6.42
CA GLN A 325 3.70 -1.11 6.01
C GLN A 325 5.18 -0.73 5.86
N ASN A 326 5.45 0.30 5.05
CA ASN A 326 6.83 0.78 4.86
C ASN A 326 7.49 1.21 6.17
N GLU A 327 6.71 1.79 7.09
CA GLU A 327 7.14 2.24 8.41
C GLU A 327 7.58 1.06 9.29
N GLU A 328 6.91 -0.09 9.18
CA GLU A 328 7.23 -1.32 9.92
C GLU A 328 8.57 -1.89 9.43
N VAL A 329 8.76 -1.99 8.12
CA VAL A 329 10.04 -2.41 7.53
C VAL A 329 11.15 -1.45 7.91
N ARG A 330 10.93 -0.14 7.81
CA ARG A 330 11.91 0.87 8.18
C ARG A 330 12.25 0.83 9.67
N ARG A 331 11.28 0.54 10.55
CA ARG A 331 11.48 0.38 12.00
C ARG A 331 12.30 -0.88 12.28
N LEU A 332 11.98 -2.02 11.66
CA LEU A 332 12.75 -3.26 11.81
C LEU A 332 14.21 -3.03 11.43
N LEU A 333 14.43 -2.36 10.28
CA LEU A 333 15.77 -2.09 9.76
C LEU A 333 16.44 -0.86 10.41
N SER A 334 15.81 -0.25 11.41
CA SER A 334 16.31 0.99 12.05
C SER A 334 17.66 0.82 12.76
N ARG A 335 17.99 -0.39 13.15
CA ARG A 335 19.25 -0.74 13.85
C ARG A 335 20.40 -1.09 12.90
N ILE A 336 20.15 -1.21 11.60
CA ILE A 336 21.18 -1.55 10.62
C ILE A 336 22.04 -0.29 10.35
N PRO A 337 23.38 -0.37 10.50
CA PRO A 337 24.26 0.72 10.11
C PRO A 337 24.08 1.03 8.61
N PHE A 338 24.24 2.30 8.22
CA PHE A 338 24.03 2.78 6.85
C PHE A 338 22.59 2.67 6.31
N ARG A 339 21.59 2.42 7.15
CA ARG A 339 20.17 2.30 6.74
C ARG A 339 19.68 3.44 5.85
N GLU A 340 20.07 4.68 6.16
CA GLU A 340 19.65 5.86 5.40
C GLU A 340 20.17 5.82 3.96
N MET A 341 21.39 5.35 3.77
CA MET A 341 21.97 5.17 2.45
C MET A 341 21.21 4.10 1.66
N LEU A 342 20.80 3.00 2.31
CA LEU A 342 20.14 1.87 1.66
C LEU A 342 18.64 2.08 1.46
N LEU A 343 17.96 2.72 2.43
CA LEU A 343 16.50 2.94 2.42
C LEU A 343 16.10 4.36 1.99
N GLY A 344 17.06 5.26 1.81
CA GLY A 344 16.79 6.68 1.61
C GLY A 344 16.33 7.38 2.89
N PRO A 345 16.30 8.71 2.90
CA PRO A 345 15.79 9.47 4.03
C PRO A 345 14.33 9.08 4.30
N VAL A 346 14.01 8.88 5.56
CA VAL A 346 12.61 8.76 5.98
C VAL A 346 11.94 10.06 5.57
N PRO A 347 10.83 10.05 4.82
CA PRO A 347 10.01 11.23 4.69
C PRO A 347 9.63 11.64 6.11
N GLN A 348 10.29 12.65 6.65
CA GLN A 348 9.91 13.17 7.96
C GLN A 348 8.55 13.82 7.75
N ILE A 349 7.48 13.10 8.08
CA ILE A 349 6.28 13.73 8.54
C ILE A 349 6.67 14.26 9.91
N LYS A 350 7.24 15.49 9.95
CA LYS A 350 7.32 16.21 11.21
C LYS A 350 5.88 16.40 11.64
N GLN A 351 5.38 15.52 12.50
CA GLN A 351 4.39 15.95 13.45
C GLN A 351 5.03 17.18 14.10
N LEU A 352 4.44 18.35 13.89
CA LEU A 352 4.76 19.52 14.67
C LEU A 352 4.53 19.07 16.11
N SER A 353 5.63 18.76 16.82
CA SER A 353 5.56 18.39 18.23
C SER A 353 4.98 19.58 18.96
N ASP A 354 4.12 19.33 19.93
CA ASP A 354 3.53 20.32 20.83
C ASP A 354 4.55 21.15 21.64
N ASN A 355 5.85 20.89 21.44
CA ASN A 355 6.93 21.68 22.04
C ASN A 355 7.33 22.79 21.06
N GLY A 356 6.73 23.97 21.27
CA GLY A 356 7.06 25.18 20.54
C GLY A 356 8.55 25.48 20.63
N THR A 357 9.23 25.39 19.54
CA THR A 357 10.27 26.28 19.04
C THR A 357 10.96 25.64 17.83
N SER A 358 11.02 26.42 16.77
CA SER A 358 11.89 26.28 15.59
C SER A 358 11.67 25.08 14.66
N GLY A 359 11.17 25.34 13.46
CA GLY A 359 11.36 24.45 12.34
C GLY A 359 10.29 24.39 11.26
N ALA A 360 9.29 25.27 11.26
CA ALA A 360 8.25 25.28 10.22
C ALA A 360 8.78 25.65 8.82
N ALA A 361 9.88 26.37 8.73
CA ALA A 361 10.42 26.85 7.45
C ALA A 361 11.12 25.79 6.58
N GLY A 362 11.56 24.66 7.18
CA GLY A 362 12.34 23.62 6.45
C GLY A 362 11.51 22.53 5.76
N VAL A 363 10.24 22.34 6.15
CA VAL A 363 9.44 21.17 5.74
C VAL A 363 8.73 21.36 4.41
N VAL A 364 8.50 22.59 3.99
CA VAL A 364 7.54 22.88 2.91
C VAL A 364 8.15 22.89 1.51
N LYS A 365 9.45 23.10 1.36
CA LYS A 365 10.09 23.19 0.03
C LYS A 365 10.15 21.87 -0.78
N GLY A 366 9.86 20.73 -0.19
CA GLY A 366 9.98 19.42 -0.86
C GLY A 366 8.68 18.73 -1.24
N VAL A 367 7.53 19.17 -0.73
CA VAL A 367 6.28 18.39 -0.80
C VAL A 367 5.32 18.88 -1.90
N PHE A 368 5.45 20.10 -2.37
CA PHE A 368 4.44 20.72 -3.24
C PHE A 368 4.91 20.84 -4.70
N LYS A 369 5.00 19.72 -5.40
CA LYS A 369 4.81 19.66 -6.86
C LYS A 369 3.54 18.86 -7.18
N ALA A 370 2.45 19.15 -6.50
CA ALA A 370 1.14 18.63 -6.85
C ALA A 370 0.36 19.71 -7.62
N PRO A 371 -0.42 19.36 -8.66
CA PRO A 371 -1.18 20.32 -9.45
C PRO A 371 -2.42 20.89 -8.73
N ARG A 372 -2.58 20.64 -7.41
CA ARG A 372 -3.71 21.16 -6.63
C ARG A 372 -3.26 22.19 -5.60
N PRO A 373 -4.01 23.29 -5.46
CA PRO A 373 -3.70 24.33 -4.48
C PRO A 373 -3.79 23.82 -3.03
N ALA A 374 -2.92 24.32 -2.17
CA ALA A 374 -2.84 23.89 -0.78
C ALA A 374 -3.99 24.45 0.07
N VAL A 375 -4.50 23.65 1.00
CA VAL A 375 -5.49 24.05 2.00
C VAL A 375 -4.78 24.35 3.32
N LEU A 376 -4.91 25.57 3.81
CA LEU A 376 -4.46 25.96 5.14
C LEU A 376 -5.63 25.77 6.12
N PHE A 377 -5.56 24.77 6.99
CA PHE A 377 -6.62 24.45 7.95
C PHE A 377 -6.25 24.95 9.35
N VAL A 378 -7.00 25.91 9.85
CA VAL A 378 -6.74 26.56 11.14
C VAL A 378 -7.81 26.15 12.14
N SER A 379 -7.40 25.59 13.28
CA SER A 379 -8.30 25.28 14.40
C SER A 379 -7.54 25.26 15.70
N PRO A 380 -8.05 25.88 16.78
CA PRO A 380 -7.45 25.79 18.12
C PRO A 380 -7.49 24.37 18.69
N GLU A 381 -8.48 23.56 18.31
CA GLU A 381 -8.66 22.21 18.84
C GLU A 381 -7.76 21.17 18.13
N ALA A 382 -6.92 20.47 18.91
CA ALA A 382 -5.97 19.47 18.39
C ALA A 382 -6.65 18.32 17.63
N ARG A 383 -7.82 17.88 18.10
CA ARG A 383 -8.60 16.80 17.48
C ARG A 383 -9.15 17.22 16.11
N GLN A 384 -9.67 18.42 16.00
CA GLN A 384 -10.17 18.97 14.73
C GLN A 384 -9.03 19.17 13.73
N ARG A 385 -7.87 19.68 14.17
CA ARG A 385 -6.67 19.77 13.31
C ARG A 385 -6.26 18.44 12.72
N SER A 386 -6.18 17.40 13.56
CA SER A 386 -5.80 16.06 13.12
C SER A 386 -6.82 15.44 12.14
N LEU A 387 -8.11 15.60 12.42
CA LEU A 387 -9.19 15.10 11.56
C LEU A 387 -9.25 15.86 10.24
N GLY A 388 -9.17 17.18 10.26
CA GLY A 388 -9.17 18.05 9.07
C GLY A 388 -7.98 17.74 8.17
N PHE A 389 -6.77 17.72 8.74
CA PHE A 389 -5.57 17.33 8.01
C PHE A 389 -5.71 15.95 7.34
N THR A 390 -6.12 14.93 8.11
CA THR A 390 -6.28 13.57 7.60
C THR A 390 -7.35 13.50 6.49
N TYR A 391 -8.43 14.25 6.65
CA TYR A 391 -9.52 14.27 5.69
C TYR A 391 -9.09 14.85 4.34
N PHE A 392 -8.50 16.05 4.34
CA PHE A 392 -8.06 16.73 3.12
C PHE A 392 -6.89 16.02 2.44
N TRP A 393 -5.91 15.59 3.24
CA TRP A 393 -4.75 14.86 2.74
C TRP A 393 -5.12 13.55 2.03
N LYS A 394 -6.02 12.75 2.62
CA LYS A 394 -6.50 11.50 1.99
C LYS A 394 -7.23 11.73 0.67
N ARG A 395 -7.71 12.92 0.43
CA ARG A 395 -8.42 13.30 -0.82
C ARG A 395 -7.56 14.03 -1.82
N GLY A 396 -6.25 14.07 -1.57
CA GLY A 396 -5.26 14.62 -2.50
C GLY A 396 -5.17 16.15 -2.48
N PHE A 397 -5.70 16.82 -1.44
CA PHE A 397 -5.42 18.22 -1.18
C PHE A 397 -4.17 18.33 -0.30
N PRO A 398 -3.10 19.02 -0.76
CA PRO A 398 -2.03 19.41 0.14
C PRO A 398 -2.65 20.24 1.26
N CYS A 399 -2.49 19.79 2.52
CA CYS A 399 -3.11 20.44 3.67
C CYS A 399 -2.04 20.70 4.74
N VAL A 400 -2.09 21.89 5.32
CA VAL A 400 -1.31 22.27 6.51
C VAL A 400 -2.31 22.61 7.60
N ALA A 401 -2.28 21.86 8.71
CA ALA A 401 -3.13 22.10 9.87
C ALA A 401 -2.33 22.84 10.94
N ILE A 402 -2.85 23.98 11.39
CA ILE A 402 -2.18 24.91 12.31
C ILE A 402 -3.11 25.33 13.43
N ARG A 403 -2.52 25.79 14.53
CA ARG A 403 -3.23 26.09 15.77
C ARG A 403 -3.82 27.48 15.79
N ASP A 404 -3.02 28.45 15.41
CA ASP A 404 -3.34 29.86 15.63
C ASP A 404 -2.88 30.78 14.49
N LEU A 405 -3.19 32.04 14.63
CA LEU A 405 -2.90 33.10 13.67
C LEU A 405 -1.40 33.29 13.44
N SER A 406 -0.58 33.17 14.46
CA SER A 406 0.87 33.38 14.35
C SER A 406 1.56 32.28 13.55
N GLU A 407 1.08 31.06 13.70
CA GLU A 407 1.49 29.91 12.86
C GLU A 407 0.95 30.07 11.43
N ALA A 408 -0.26 30.60 11.25
CA ALA A 408 -0.85 30.85 9.93
C ALA A 408 -0.03 31.85 9.13
N ARG A 409 0.44 32.95 9.74
CA ARG A 409 1.32 33.93 9.10
C ARG A 409 2.63 33.30 8.62
N ARG A 410 3.26 32.47 9.45
CA ARG A 410 4.50 31.74 9.12
C ARG A 410 4.28 30.71 8.03
N ALA A 411 3.17 29.98 8.08
CA ALA A 411 2.85 28.97 7.06
C ALA A 411 2.60 29.58 5.69
N ARG A 412 1.94 30.73 5.61
CA ARG A 412 1.65 31.43 4.35
C ARG A 412 2.89 31.95 3.62
N SER A 413 3.94 32.34 4.34
CA SER A 413 5.19 32.75 3.68
C SER A 413 5.90 31.61 2.96
N VAL A 414 5.48 30.38 3.20
CA VAL A 414 6.14 29.17 2.71
C VAL A 414 5.22 28.29 1.84
N VAL A 415 3.90 28.39 2.01
CA VAL A 415 2.90 27.61 1.25
C VAL A 415 2.20 28.52 0.26
N PRO A 416 2.30 28.25 -1.07
CA PRO A 416 1.46 28.98 -2.04
C PRO A 416 -0.01 28.77 -1.69
N ALA A 417 -0.70 29.86 -1.42
CA ALA A 417 -2.06 29.83 -0.91
C ALA A 417 -3.05 29.35 -1.97
N GLY A 418 -3.77 28.28 -1.67
CA GLY A 418 -4.97 27.87 -2.39
C GLY A 418 -6.21 28.40 -1.68
N ALA A 419 -6.57 27.80 -0.54
CA ALA A 419 -7.68 28.23 0.30
C ALA A 419 -7.28 28.15 1.77
N THR A 420 -7.83 29.06 2.59
CA THR A 420 -7.71 29.02 4.05
C THR A 420 -9.05 28.65 4.65
N VAL A 421 -9.07 27.66 5.54
CA VAL A 421 -10.25 27.27 6.33
C VAL A 421 -9.95 27.57 7.80
N PHE A 422 -10.78 28.38 8.41
CA PHE A 422 -10.67 28.72 9.82
C PHE A 422 -11.90 28.21 10.59
N ILE A 423 -11.71 27.25 11.48
CA ILE A 423 -12.75 26.77 12.40
C ILE A 423 -12.70 27.67 13.64
N ALA A 424 -13.64 28.56 13.75
CA ALA A 424 -13.65 29.62 14.77
C ALA A 424 -14.77 29.46 15.79
N THR A 425 -15.41 28.30 15.87
CA THR A 425 -16.53 28.04 16.80
C THR A 425 -16.20 28.30 18.25
N ASP A 426 -14.93 28.14 18.64
CA ASP A 426 -14.42 28.35 20.02
C ASP A 426 -13.59 29.62 20.16
N ALA A 427 -13.48 30.45 19.11
CA ALA A 427 -12.74 31.68 19.12
C ALA A 427 -13.64 32.87 19.57
N ASN A 428 -13.05 33.90 20.17
CA ASN A 428 -13.78 35.12 20.50
C ASN A 428 -13.90 36.04 19.27
N ASP A 429 -14.82 37.01 19.33
CA ASP A 429 -15.13 37.90 18.22
C ASP A 429 -13.93 38.77 17.79
N GLU A 430 -13.03 39.08 18.72
CA GLU A 430 -11.81 39.86 18.44
C GLU A 430 -10.77 39.01 17.68
N GLU A 431 -10.58 37.75 18.07
CA GLU A 431 -9.72 36.80 17.36
C GLU A 431 -10.21 36.53 15.95
N ILE A 432 -11.52 36.38 15.75
CA ILE A 432 -12.14 36.19 14.43
C ILE A 432 -11.89 37.38 13.53
N THR A 433 -12.16 38.59 14.04
CA THR A 433 -11.95 39.83 13.31
C THR A 433 -10.48 40.04 12.96
N GLN A 434 -9.59 39.82 13.92
CA GLN A 434 -8.17 39.95 13.70
C GLN A 434 -7.66 38.95 12.66
N PHE A 435 -8.15 37.70 12.70
CA PHE A 435 -7.78 36.69 11.73
C PHE A 435 -8.26 37.07 10.31
N HIS A 436 -9.48 37.55 10.19
CA HIS A 436 -10.05 38.00 8.92
C HIS A 436 -9.22 39.16 8.33
N ASP A 437 -8.91 40.19 9.13
CA ASP A 437 -8.17 41.34 8.67
C ASP A 437 -6.71 41.01 8.31
N ASP A 438 -6.09 40.12 9.04
CA ASP A 438 -4.77 39.61 8.72
C ASP A 438 -4.77 38.76 7.43
N HIS A 439 -5.80 37.96 7.25
CA HIS A 439 -5.95 37.20 6.00
C HIS A 439 -6.06 38.16 4.81
N LYS A 440 -6.90 39.14 4.91
CA LYS A 440 -7.11 40.16 3.87
C LYS A 440 -5.83 40.91 3.50
N ARG A 441 -4.96 41.19 4.52
CA ARG A 441 -3.66 41.87 4.32
C ARG A 441 -2.59 40.99 3.71
N THR A 442 -2.58 39.69 4.03
CA THR A 442 -1.44 38.83 3.77
C THR A 442 -1.67 37.76 2.70
N ALA A 443 -2.92 37.40 2.42
CA ALA A 443 -3.24 36.25 1.55
C ALA A 443 -3.64 36.63 0.08
N GLY A 444 -3.65 37.87 -0.26
CA GLY A 444 -4.01 38.34 -1.60
C GLY A 444 -5.43 37.92 -2.00
N SER A 445 -5.55 37.19 -3.13
CA SER A 445 -6.84 36.72 -3.66
C SER A 445 -7.25 35.33 -3.15
N SER A 446 -6.51 34.74 -2.20
CA SER A 446 -6.85 33.40 -1.66
C SER A 446 -8.17 33.42 -0.88
N PRO A 447 -9.16 32.56 -1.19
CA PRO A 447 -10.42 32.54 -0.48
C PRO A 447 -10.23 32.09 1.00
N LEU A 448 -11.01 32.74 1.88
CA LEU A 448 -11.10 32.41 3.30
C LEU A 448 -12.49 31.82 3.58
N ILE A 449 -12.52 30.60 4.12
CA ILE A 449 -13.74 29.97 4.60
C ILE A 449 -13.68 29.97 6.13
N MET A 450 -14.63 30.64 6.78
CA MET A 450 -14.76 30.65 8.24
C MET A 450 -15.96 29.81 8.66
N VAL A 451 -15.79 28.99 9.67
CA VAL A 451 -16.87 28.22 10.28
C VAL A 451 -17.16 28.83 11.65
N LEU A 452 -18.34 29.43 11.80
CA LEU A 452 -18.79 30.15 12.97
C LEU A 452 -20.04 29.51 13.60
N THR A 453 -20.34 29.86 14.84
CA THR A 453 -21.67 29.62 15.39
C THR A 453 -22.66 30.62 14.77
N GLU A 454 -23.97 30.34 14.84
CA GLU A 454 -25.00 31.23 14.34
C GLU A 454 -24.94 32.58 15.10
N GLU A 455 -24.77 32.55 16.41
CA GLU A 455 -24.64 33.79 17.24
C GLU A 455 -23.41 34.63 16.89
N GLN A 456 -22.24 33.98 16.61
CA GLN A 456 -21.04 34.68 16.17
C GLN A 456 -21.24 35.31 14.80
N SER A 457 -21.89 34.62 13.87
CA SER A 457 -22.18 35.13 12.55
C SER A 457 -23.10 36.36 12.58
N GLU A 458 -24.14 36.35 13.42
CA GLU A 458 -25.03 37.49 13.61
C GLU A 458 -24.33 38.71 14.22
N ARG A 459 -23.51 38.50 15.30
CA ARG A 459 -22.78 39.60 15.96
C ARG A 459 -21.74 40.24 15.04
N LEU A 460 -21.11 39.45 14.17
CA LEU A 460 -20.04 39.88 13.27
C LEU A 460 -20.55 40.28 11.88
N ASN A 461 -21.87 40.24 11.66
CA ASN A 461 -22.50 40.57 10.39
C ASN A 461 -22.09 42.01 9.97
N GLY A 462 -21.60 42.15 8.73
CA GLY A 462 -21.08 43.42 8.18
C GLY A 462 -19.60 43.71 8.45
N ARG A 463 -18.93 43.01 9.40
CA ARG A 463 -17.49 43.17 9.65
C ARG A 463 -16.65 42.16 8.87
N ILE A 464 -17.14 40.92 8.69
CA ILE A 464 -16.40 39.80 8.09
C ILE A 464 -16.95 39.41 6.70
N HIS A 465 -18.09 39.95 6.27
CA HIS A 465 -18.63 39.73 4.92
C HIS A 465 -17.95 40.69 3.91
N THR A 466 -16.75 40.27 3.44
CA THR A 466 -16.03 41.02 2.40
C THR A 466 -15.73 40.10 1.21
N HIS A 467 -15.45 40.72 0.05
CA HIS A 467 -15.10 39.95 -1.16
C HIS A 467 -13.94 38.98 -0.89
N GLY A 468 -14.15 37.68 -1.16
CA GLY A 468 -13.16 36.62 -0.91
C GLY A 468 -13.26 35.91 0.44
N SER A 469 -14.21 36.31 1.31
CA SER A 469 -14.48 35.62 2.58
C SER A 469 -15.84 34.95 2.58
N TYR A 470 -15.90 33.69 2.97
CA TYR A 470 -17.11 32.85 2.99
C TYR A 470 -17.36 32.38 4.41
N VAL A 471 -18.59 32.54 4.88
CA VAL A 471 -18.99 32.16 6.24
C VAL A 471 -19.94 30.97 6.15
N LEU A 472 -19.62 29.91 6.90
CA LEU A 472 -20.48 28.75 7.10
C LEU A 472 -20.89 28.70 8.56
N THR A 473 -22.18 28.47 8.83
CA THR A 473 -22.70 28.44 10.22
C THR A 473 -23.17 27.06 10.61
N GLY A 474 -23.15 26.79 11.91
CA GLY A 474 -23.64 25.55 12.51
C GLY A 474 -22.67 24.36 12.38
N LYS A 475 -23.21 23.13 12.41
CA LYS A 475 -22.43 21.88 12.31
C LYS A 475 -22.00 21.61 10.88
N VAL A 476 -20.86 22.10 10.46
CA VAL A 476 -20.33 21.90 9.12
C VAL A 476 -19.50 20.60 9.02
N SER A 477 -19.86 19.75 8.06
CA SER A 477 -19.09 18.52 7.81
C SER A 477 -17.83 18.80 6.98
N TYR A 478 -16.78 17.99 7.15
CA TYR A 478 -15.58 18.06 6.27
C TYR A 478 -15.93 17.84 4.79
N GLY A 479 -17.03 17.12 4.48
CA GLY A 479 -17.53 16.93 3.13
C GLY A 479 -18.08 18.21 2.52
N THR A 480 -18.78 19.02 3.33
CA THR A 480 -19.26 20.35 2.94
C THR A 480 -18.10 21.30 2.71
N LEU A 481 -17.14 21.38 3.66
CA LEU A 481 -15.93 22.19 3.51
C LEU A 481 -15.16 21.85 2.22
N ARG A 482 -15.00 20.58 1.89
CA ARG A 482 -14.33 20.16 0.66
C ARG A 482 -15.05 20.66 -0.57
N ARG A 483 -16.37 20.56 -0.61
CA ARG A 483 -17.20 21.00 -1.76
C ARG A 483 -17.05 22.50 -1.98
N GLU A 484 -17.13 23.29 -0.92
CA GLU A 484 -16.92 24.73 -0.98
C GLU A 484 -15.51 25.08 -1.49
N ILE A 485 -14.47 24.40 -0.98
CA ILE A 485 -13.11 24.60 -1.44
C ILE A 485 -12.97 24.24 -2.93
N GLU A 486 -13.55 23.12 -3.37
CA GLU A 486 -13.51 22.69 -4.77
C GLU A 486 -14.23 23.73 -5.67
N GLU A 487 -15.38 24.24 -5.26
CA GLU A 487 -16.09 25.28 -5.99
C GLU A 487 -15.29 26.58 -6.09
N LEU A 488 -14.69 27.03 -5.00
CA LEU A 488 -13.91 28.26 -4.96
C LEU A 488 -12.61 28.21 -5.75
N LEU A 489 -11.94 27.05 -5.75
CA LEU A 489 -10.65 26.90 -6.41
C LEU A 489 -10.75 26.52 -7.89
N PHE A 490 -11.81 25.81 -8.29
CA PHE A 490 -11.95 25.34 -9.68
C PHE A 490 -12.93 26.15 -10.52
N ASN A 491 -13.81 26.98 -9.91
CA ASN A 491 -14.70 27.86 -10.63
C ASN A 491 -14.18 29.30 -10.79
N ALA A 492 -12.99 29.60 -10.29
CA ALA A 492 -12.38 30.95 -10.39
C ALA A 492 -11.89 31.30 -11.81
N GLU A 493 -11.98 30.42 -12.79
CA GLU A 493 -11.61 30.69 -14.19
C GLU A 493 -12.80 31.19 -15.08
N GLY A 494 -13.90 31.53 -14.51
CA GLY A 494 -14.99 32.16 -15.29
C GLY A 494 -16.37 32.03 -14.65
N THR A 495 -16.93 33.14 -14.32
CA THR A 495 -18.30 33.43 -13.91
C THR A 495 -18.56 33.45 -12.40
N VAL A 496 -19.03 34.60 -11.96
CA VAL A 496 -19.63 34.89 -10.64
C VAL A 496 -20.64 33.79 -10.31
N SER A 497 -20.28 32.94 -9.34
CA SER A 497 -21.03 31.75 -8.95
C SER A 497 -22.46 32.11 -8.47
N SER A 498 -23.42 31.30 -8.86
CA SER A 498 -24.85 31.35 -8.49
C SER A 498 -25.09 31.27 -6.96
N MET A 499 -24.09 30.98 -6.15
CA MET A 499 -24.19 30.82 -4.69
C MET A 499 -24.26 32.14 -3.93
N SER A 500 -23.58 33.20 -4.39
CA SER A 500 -23.80 34.55 -3.81
C SER A 500 -25.23 35.04 -3.99
N ARG A 501 -26.01 34.49 -4.94
CA ARG A 501 -27.43 34.76 -5.10
C ARG A 501 -28.33 33.96 -4.14
N GLN A 502 -27.96 32.76 -3.75
CA GLN A 502 -28.75 31.93 -2.82
C GLN A 502 -28.62 32.41 -1.37
N VAL A 503 -27.41 32.82 -0.95
CA VAL A 503 -27.20 33.41 0.37
C VAL A 503 -27.84 34.79 0.49
N GLN A 504 -27.82 35.60 -0.56
CA GLN A 504 -28.56 36.91 -0.59
C GLN A 504 -30.06 36.73 -0.68
N GLN A 505 -30.58 35.66 -1.29
CA GLN A 505 -32.03 35.38 -1.31
C GLN A 505 -32.55 34.79 -0.01
N ALA A 506 -31.70 34.06 0.77
CA ALA A 506 -32.08 33.56 2.10
C ALA A 506 -32.08 34.66 3.18
N VAL A 507 -31.33 35.73 3.01
CA VAL A 507 -31.27 36.88 3.95
C VAL A 507 -32.26 38.02 3.56
N GLY A 508 -32.82 37.96 2.36
CA GLY A 508 -33.76 38.97 1.86
C GLY A 508 -35.24 38.57 1.86
N ALA A 509 -35.58 37.44 2.43
CA ALA A 509 -36.96 36.95 2.58
C ALA A 509 -37.24 36.61 4.05
N ASN A 510 -37.22 37.66 4.89
CA ASN A 510 -38.01 37.80 6.12
C ASN A 510 -38.19 39.29 6.41
#